data_70930059e5901792e2fe242bcac3d62a
#
_entry.id   70930059e5901792e2fe242bcac3d62a
#
_cell.length_a   1.000
_cell.length_b   1.000
_cell.length_c   1.000
_cell.angle_alpha   90.00
_cell.angle_beta   90.00
_cell.angle_gamma   90.00
#
_symmetry.space_group_name_H-M   'P 1'
#
loop_
_entity.id
_entity.type
_entity.pdbx_description
1 polymer ?
#
loop_
_entity_poly.entity_id
_entity_poly.type
_entity_poly.pdbx_seq_one_letter_code
_entity_poly.pdbx_strand_id
1 'polypeptide(L)'
;VWSDLEQRMRAVGLPLLSLESHRPVKKFDVVGVSLATELGYTNLLNALDLAGIQLHSVDRADDEPLVVVGGHCASNPEPVADFIDVAVLGDGEEAVLELSRIVRAWRAAGRPGGRLGVLERLAATGKFYVPRFYDVSYAPSGAIVKISPNRPGVPYQVQRWILTDLDEWD
;
A
#
# COMPACT_ATOMS: atom_id res chain seq x y z
N VAL A 1 -6.18 10.45 -12.88
CA VAL A 1 -5.84 11.22 -14.09
C VAL A 1 -7.00 11.10 -15.06
N TRP A 2 -7.39 12.21 -15.70
CA TRP A 2 -8.41 12.18 -16.76
C TRP A 2 -7.87 11.50 -18.01
N SER A 3 -8.73 10.81 -18.75
CA SER A 3 -8.31 9.98 -19.90
C SER A 3 -7.58 10.73 -21.01
N ASP A 4 -7.96 11.98 -21.27
CA ASP A 4 -7.30 12.84 -22.27
C ASP A 4 -5.90 13.29 -21.82
N LEU A 5 -5.74 13.61 -20.55
CA LEU A 5 -4.44 13.93 -19.97
C LEU A 5 -3.52 12.68 -19.95
N GLU A 6 -4.06 11.52 -19.57
CA GLU A 6 -3.33 10.28 -19.60
C GLU A 6 -2.78 9.95 -21.00
N GLN A 7 -3.64 10.07 -22.03
CA GLN A 7 -3.20 9.85 -23.41
C GLN A 7 -2.04 10.78 -23.81
N ARG A 8 -2.12 12.06 -23.42
CA ARG A 8 -1.02 13.02 -23.70
C ARG A 8 0.25 12.67 -22.93
N MET A 9 0.13 12.31 -21.65
CA MET A 9 1.29 11.90 -20.85
C MET A 9 1.98 10.69 -21.46
N ARG A 10 1.22 9.65 -21.86
CA ARG A 10 1.77 8.47 -22.54
C ARG A 10 2.43 8.82 -23.88
N ALA A 11 1.80 9.70 -24.68
CA ALA A 11 2.33 10.09 -25.98
C ALA A 11 3.69 10.80 -25.90
N VAL A 12 3.94 11.54 -24.81
CA VAL A 12 5.21 12.27 -24.63
C VAL A 12 6.16 11.60 -23.62
N GLY A 13 5.80 10.42 -23.12
CA GLY A 13 6.60 9.69 -22.15
C GLY A 13 6.71 10.38 -20.77
N LEU A 14 5.73 11.21 -20.39
CA LEU A 14 5.71 11.90 -19.12
C LEU A 14 5.14 10.97 -18.04
N PRO A 15 5.90 10.64 -16.97
CA PRO A 15 5.39 9.82 -15.88
C PRO A 15 4.43 10.63 -14.98
N LEU A 16 3.72 9.93 -14.11
CA LEU A 16 2.91 10.57 -13.07
C LEU A 16 3.79 11.36 -12.11
N LEU A 17 3.45 12.65 -11.94
CA LEU A 17 4.17 13.59 -11.09
C LEU A 17 3.32 14.00 -9.89
N SER A 18 3.98 14.35 -8.77
CA SER A 18 3.32 15.06 -7.66
C SER A 18 2.91 16.46 -8.10
N LEU A 19 1.76 16.94 -7.62
CA LEU A 19 1.26 18.26 -7.97
C LEU A 19 2.10 19.40 -7.38
N GLU A 20 2.59 19.22 -6.16
CA GLU A 20 3.30 20.27 -5.44
C GLU A 20 4.75 20.44 -5.92
N SER A 21 5.48 19.34 -6.05
CA SER A 21 6.92 19.38 -6.33
C SER A 21 7.30 18.98 -7.75
N HIS A 22 6.31 18.56 -8.57
CA HIS A 22 6.50 18.02 -9.92
C HIS A 22 7.53 16.89 -9.98
N ARG A 23 7.69 16.18 -8.86
CA ARG A 23 8.60 15.06 -8.74
C ARG A 23 7.91 13.77 -9.22
N PRO A 24 8.59 12.90 -9.98
CA PRO A 24 8.02 11.62 -10.37
C PRO A 24 7.57 10.80 -9.15
N VAL A 25 6.32 10.29 -9.18
CA VAL A 25 5.73 9.54 -8.07
C VAL A 25 6.57 8.33 -7.69
N LYS A 26 7.20 7.67 -8.66
CA LYS A 26 8.14 6.57 -8.43
C LYS A 26 9.34 6.93 -7.53
N LYS A 27 9.65 8.21 -7.35
CA LYS A 27 10.81 8.68 -6.55
C LYS A 27 10.49 8.97 -5.09
N PHE A 28 9.26 8.70 -4.66
CA PHE A 28 8.87 8.77 -3.25
C PHE A 28 9.15 7.42 -2.56
N ASP A 29 9.19 7.43 -1.23
CA ASP A 29 9.36 6.20 -0.44
C ASP A 29 8.06 5.44 -0.25
N VAL A 30 6.96 6.17 -0.23
CA VAL A 30 5.61 5.66 -0.04
C VAL A 30 4.66 6.35 -1.01
N VAL A 31 3.79 5.57 -1.63
CA VAL A 31 2.64 6.03 -2.40
C VAL A 31 1.39 5.55 -1.69
N GLY A 32 0.69 6.48 -1.05
CA GLY A 32 -0.59 6.22 -0.38
C GLY A 32 -1.76 6.44 -1.34
N VAL A 33 -2.69 5.49 -1.37
CA VAL A 33 -3.89 5.56 -2.21
C VAL A 33 -5.12 5.31 -1.35
N SER A 34 -6.07 6.26 -1.38
CA SER A 34 -7.37 6.08 -0.74
C SER A 34 -8.33 5.36 -1.70
N LEU A 35 -8.77 4.18 -1.31
CA LEU A 35 -9.76 3.37 -2.02
C LEU A 35 -11.14 3.57 -1.39
N ALA A 36 -11.85 4.59 -1.85
CA ALA A 36 -13.19 4.91 -1.35
C ALA A 36 -14.28 3.98 -1.91
N THR A 37 -14.07 3.47 -3.13
CA THR A 37 -14.97 2.54 -3.83
C THR A 37 -14.16 1.52 -4.63
N GLU A 38 -14.78 0.38 -4.97
CA GLU A 38 -14.18 -0.69 -5.78
C GLU A 38 -13.82 -0.23 -7.20
N LEU A 39 -14.48 0.81 -7.71
CA LEU A 39 -14.11 1.45 -8.98
C LEU A 39 -12.69 2.03 -8.95
N GLY A 40 -12.15 2.26 -7.76
CA GLY A 40 -10.76 2.69 -7.55
C GLY A 40 -9.71 1.62 -7.85
N TYR A 41 -10.06 0.34 -7.89
CA TYR A 41 -9.07 -0.73 -8.06
C TYR A 41 -8.35 -0.66 -9.41
N THR A 42 -9.10 -0.50 -10.50
CA THR A 42 -8.50 -0.33 -11.83
C THR A 42 -7.73 0.99 -11.96
N ASN A 43 -8.20 2.05 -11.29
CA ASN A 43 -7.52 3.34 -11.26
C ASN A 43 -6.18 3.25 -10.51
N LEU A 44 -6.09 2.43 -9.45
CA LEU A 44 -4.83 2.14 -8.77
C LEU A 44 -3.81 1.55 -9.76
N LEU A 45 -4.19 0.48 -10.50
CA LEU A 45 -3.32 -0.17 -11.45
C LEU A 45 -2.85 0.81 -12.56
N ASN A 46 -3.78 1.59 -13.09
CA ASN A 46 -3.46 2.60 -14.10
C ASN A 46 -2.51 3.69 -13.56
N ALA A 47 -2.69 4.10 -12.31
CA ALA A 47 -1.80 5.09 -11.68
C ALA A 47 -0.38 4.53 -11.45
N LEU A 48 -0.26 3.26 -11.04
CA LEU A 48 1.04 2.59 -10.89
C LEU A 48 1.76 2.48 -12.24
N ASP A 49 1.05 2.03 -13.27
CA ASP A 49 1.59 1.91 -14.63
C ASP A 49 2.07 3.27 -15.16
N LEU A 50 1.24 4.32 -15.05
CA LEU A 50 1.59 5.67 -15.47
C LEU A 50 2.75 6.27 -14.66
N ALA A 51 2.90 5.87 -13.39
CA ALA A 51 4.04 6.25 -12.58
C ALA A 51 5.33 5.47 -12.91
N GLY A 52 5.23 4.41 -13.70
CA GLY A 52 6.34 3.49 -14.00
C GLY A 52 6.74 2.64 -12.79
N ILE A 53 5.80 2.37 -11.88
CA ILE A 53 5.97 1.49 -10.71
C ILE A 53 5.55 0.08 -11.13
N GLN A 54 6.34 -0.94 -10.76
CA GLN A 54 6.00 -2.33 -11.04
C GLN A 54 4.63 -2.67 -10.44
N LEU A 55 3.74 -3.27 -11.25
CA LEU A 55 2.37 -3.55 -10.82
C LEU A 55 2.36 -4.55 -9.68
N HIS A 56 2.94 -5.73 -9.87
CA HIS A 56 2.98 -6.73 -8.81
C HIS A 56 3.97 -6.34 -7.71
N SER A 57 3.50 -6.41 -6.47
CA SER A 57 4.29 -6.05 -5.29
C SER A 57 5.55 -6.90 -5.13
N VAL A 58 5.51 -8.14 -5.59
CA VAL A 58 6.63 -9.09 -5.52
C VAL A 58 7.76 -8.75 -6.49
N ASP A 59 7.47 -8.04 -7.58
CA ASP A 59 8.42 -7.66 -8.62
C ASP A 59 9.08 -6.30 -8.36
N ARG A 60 8.62 -5.57 -7.32
CA ARG A 60 9.17 -4.26 -6.98
C ARG A 60 10.55 -4.36 -6.38
N ALA A 61 11.47 -3.56 -6.91
CA ALA A 61 12.82 -3.42 -6.38
C ALA A 61 12.83 -2.67 -5.03
N ASP A 62 13.94 -2.78 -4.28
CA ASP A 62 14.11 -2.15 -2.97
C ASP A 62 14.10 -0.61 -3.00
N ASP A 63 14.37 -0.02 -4.16
CA ASP A 63 14.35 1.45 -4.37
C ASP A 63 13.00 1.98 -4.87
N GLU A 64 12.06 1.09 -5.21
CA GLU A 64 10.70 1.50 -5.57
C GLU A 64 9.85 1.80 -4.34
N PRO A 65 8.84 2.69 -4.46
CA PRO A 65 8.00 3.07 -3.33
C PRO A 65 7.21 1.89 -2.77
N LEU A 66 6.89 1.95 -1.48
CA LEU A 66 5.84 1.12 -0.89
C LEU A 66 4.48 1.65 -1.38
N VAL A 67 3.66 0.76 -1.91
CA VAL A 67 2.28 1.07 -2.28
C VAL A 67 1.36 0.70 -1.12
N VAL A 68 0.77 1.72 -0.53
CA VAL A 68 -0.07 1.61 0.66
C VAL A 68 -1.49 2.02 0.31
N VAL A 69 -2.46 1.21 0.64
CA VAL A 69 -3.88 1.54 0.44
C VAL A 69 -4.59 1.73 1.77
N GLY A 70 -5.53 2.65 1.78
CA GLY A 70 -6.45 2.92 2.89
C GLY A 70 -7.84 3.26 2.37
N GLY A 71 -8.74 3.70 3.25
CA GLY A 71 -10.13 4.01 2.92
C GLY A 71 -11.05 2.80 3.04
N HIS A 72 -12.34 2.98 2.72
CA HIS A 72 -13.38 1.97 2.98
C HIS A 72 -13.10 0.61 2.34
N CYS A 73 -12.63 0.62 1.08
CA CYS A 73 -12.37 -0.62 0.34
C CYS A 73 -11.08 -1.33 0.77
N ALA A 74 -10.20 -0.67 1.54
CA ALA A 74 -9.05 -1.32 2.14
C ALA A 74 -9.44 -2.37 3.20
N SER A 75 -10.69 -2.35 3.70
CA SER A 75 -11.22 -3.39 4.60
C SER A 75 -11.39 -4.76 3.90
N ASN A 76 -11.43 -4.78 2.57
CA ASN A 76 -11.36 -5.99 1.75
C ASN A 76 -10.24 -5.83 0.71
N PRO A 77 -8.96 -5.99 1.11
CA PRO A 77 -7.83 -5.70 0.24
C PRO A 77 -7.53 -6.81 -0.78
N GLU A 78 -8.12 -8.01 -0.62
CA GLU A 78 -7.79 -9.18 -1.43
C GLU A 78 -7.92 -8.98 -2.94
N PRO A 79 -8.92 -8.23 -3.49
CA PRO A 79 -8.97 -7.97 -4.92
C PRO A 79 -7.75 -7.26 -5.51
N VAL A 80 -6.99 -6.56 -4.68
CA VAL A 80 -5.77 -5.82 -5.09
C VAL A 80 -4.52 -6.28 -4.34
N ALA A 81 -4.58 -7.39 -3.61
CA ALA A 81 -3.51 -7.90 -2.74
C ALA A 81 -2.17 -8.06 -3.45
N ASP A 82 -2.17 -8.54 -4.69
CA ASP A 82 -0.96 -8.74 -5.49
C ASP A 82 -0.28 -7.42 -5.89
N PHE A 83 -1.02 -6.31 -5.88
CA PHE A 83 -0.59 -5.01 -6.39
C PHE A 83 -0.24 -4.01 -5.30
N ILE A 84 -0.44 -4.35 -4.03
CA ILE A 84 -0.17 -3.48 -2.91
C ILE A 84 0.86 -4.10 -1.96
N ASP A 85 1.56 -3.26 -1.21
CA ASP A 85 2.49 -3.73 -0.19
C ASP A 85 1.83 -3.79 1.18
N VAL A 86 0.96 -2.82 1.46
CA VAL A 86 0.33 -2.65 2.78
C VAL A 86 -1.10 -2.15 2.63
N ALA A 87 -2.01 -2.70 3.41
CA ALA A 87 -3.33 -2.10 3.63
C ALA A 87 -3.45 -1.58 5.07
N VAL A 88 -3.99 -0.36 5.18
CA VAL A 88 -4.36 0.31 6.43
C VAL A 88 -5.85 0.09 6.64
N LEU A 89 -6.21 -0.59 7.72
CA LEU A 89 -7.59 -0.90 8.06
C LEU A 89 -8.08 0.10 9.11
N GLY A 90 -9.12 0.87 8.81
CA GLY A 90 -9.68 1.89 9.70
C GLY A 90 -9.16 3.30 9.42
N ASP A 91 -8.99 4.10 10.48
CA ASP A 91 -8.67 5.52 10.40
C ASP A 91 -7.20 5.75 10.02
N GLY A 92 -6.96 6.76 9.20
CA GLY A 92 -5.66 7.00 8.58
C GLY A 92 -4.70 7.87 9.40
N GLU A 93 -5.20 8.65 10.31
CA GLU A 93 -4.50 9.73 11.01
C GLU A 93 -3.26 9.22 11.74
N GLU A 94 -3.45 8.36 12.74
CA GLU A 94 -2.34 7.75 13.47
C GLU A 94 -1.55 6.75 12.60
N ALA A 95 -2.25 6.05 11.70
CA ALA A 95 -1.63 5.06 10.83
C ALA A 95 -0.55 5.67 9.94
N VAL A 96 -0.80 6.85 9.37
CA VAL A 96 0.16 7.52 8.48
C VAL A 96 1.39 8.02 9.24
N LEU A 97 1.21 8.44 10.49
CA LEU A 97 2.33 8.85 11.34
C LEU A 97 3.23 7.66 11.69
N GLU A 98 2.64 6.55 12.12
CA GLU A 98 3.38 5.35 12.48
C GLU A 98 4.07 4.73 11.26
N LEU A 99 3.39 4.64 10.12
CA LEU A 99 3.98 4.24 8.84
C LEU A 99 5.20 5.10 8.51
N SER A 100 5.04 6.42 8.56
CA SER A 100 6.11 7.38 8.26
C SER A 100 7.28 7.22 9.22
N ARG A 101 7.03 7.02 10.51
CA ARG A 101 8.05 6.79 11.54
C ARG A 101 8.87 5.53 11.22
N ILE A 102 8.21 4.42 10.91
CA ILE A 102 8.86 3.13 10.61
C ILE A 102 9.70 3.25 9.34
N VAL A 103 9.15 3.80 8.26
CA VAL A 103 9.85 3.93 6.97
C VAL A 103 11.05 4.86 7.10
N ARG A 104 10.90 5.99 7.80
CA ARG A 104 12.03 6.93 8.05
C ARG A 104 13.15 6.28 8.86
N ALA A 105 12.80 5.56 9.94
CA ALA A 105 13.77 4.85 10.76
C ALA A 105 14.49 3.75 9.98
N TRP A 106 13.77 2.97 9.17
CA TRP A 106 14.36 1.96 8.30
C TRP A 106 15.32 2.57 7.27
N ARG A 107 14.94 3.68 6.62
CA ARG A 107 15.83 4.41 5.70
C ARG A 107 17.09 4.92 6.39
N ALA A 108 16.94 5.58 7.54
CA ALA A 108 18.07 6.13 8.30
C ALA A 108 19.06 5.04 8.74
N ALA A 109 18.57 3.81 8.96
CA ALA A 109 19.41 2.66 9.29
C ALA A 109 20.07 1.98 8.06
N GLY A 110 19.95 2.56 6.87
CA GLY A 110 20.52 1.99 5.64
C GLY A 110 19.68 0.87 5.01
N ARG A 111 18.36 0.86 5.23
CA ARG A 111 17.39 -0.10 4.66
C ARG A 111 17.67 -1.56 5.00
N PRO A 112 17.89 -1.92 6.29
CA PRO A 112 18.23 -3.28 6.66
C PRO A 112 17.14 -4.27 6.26
N GLY A 113 17.55 -5.37 5.61
CA GLY A 113 16.65 -6.40 5.09
C GLY A 113 15.92 -6.04 3.80
N GLY A 114 16.31 -4.93 3.17
CA GLY A 114 15.66 -4.46 1.94
C GLY A 114 14.16 -4.19 2.14
N ARG A 115 13.39 -4.30 1.05
CA ARG A 115 11.93 -4.13 1.08
C ARG A 115 11.23 -5.07 2.06
N LEU A 116 11.66 -6.32 2.14
CA LEU A 116 11.09 -7.29 3.09
C LEU A 116 11.26 -6.83 4.54
N GLY A 117 12.42 -6.26 4.88
CA GLY A 117 12.70 -5.83 6.24
C GLY A 117 11.79 -4.71 6.75
N VAL A 118 11.36 -3.77 5.90
CA VAL A 118 10.38 -2.76 6.31
C VAL A 118 8.97 -3.34 6.39
N LEU A 119 8.60 -4.24 5.47
CA LEU A 119 7.29 -4.92 5.51
C LEU A 119 7.13 -5.78 6.77
N GLU A 120 8.18 -6.50 7.18
CA GLU A 120 8.20 -7.27 8.43
C GLU A 120 8.01 -6.37 9.66
N ARG A 121 8.66 -5.21 9.69
CA ARG A 121 8.49 -4.23 10.77
C ARG A 121 7.07 -3.68 10.84
N LEU A 122 6.46 -3.40 9.68
CA LEU A 122 5.06 -2.95 9.61
C LEU A 122 4.11 -4.04 10.08
N ALA A 123 4.25 -5.27 9.59
CA ALA A 123 3.41 -6.39 9.99
C ALA A 123 3.53 -6.71 11.49
N ALA A 124 4.75 -6.62 12.06
CA ALA A 124 5.00 -6.89 13.48
C ALA A 124 4.27 -5.94 14.45
N THR A 125 3.82 -4.76 13.97
CA THR A 125 2.98 -3.87 14.78
C THR A 125 1.61 -4.46 15.10
N GLY A 126 1.15 -5.43 14.29
CA GLY A 126 -0.21 -5.98 14.36
C GLY A 126 -1.30 -5.08 13.80
N LYS A 127 -0.95 -3.93 13.23
CA LYS A 127 -1.89 -2.90 12.76
C LYS A 127 -1.85 -2.63 11.25
N PHE A 128 -0.87 -3.19 10.55
CA PHE A 128 -0.76 -3.10 9.09
C PHE A 128 -0.93 -4.47 8.47
N TYR A 129 -1.86 -4.58 7.52
CA TYR A 129 -2.01 -5.79 6.73
C TYR A 129 -1.01 -5.77 5.57
N VAL A 130 -0.14 -6.77 5.53
CA VAL A 130 0.87 -6.96 4.47
C VAL A 130 0.48 -8.20 3.68
N PRO A 131 -0.23 -8.09 2.54
CA PRO A 131 -0.87 -9.22 1.86
C PRO A 131 0.09 -10.37 1.58
N ARG A 132 1.30 -10.10 1.10
CA ARG A 132 2.31 -11.13 0.79
C ARG A 132 2.74 -12.00 1.98
N PHE A 133 2.33 -11.66 3.20
CA PHE A 133 2.60 -12.43 4.42
C PHE A 133 1.45 -13.32 4.85
N TYR A 134 0.45 -13.46 3.99
CA TYR A 134 -0.70 -14.31 4.22
C TYR A 134 -0.96 -15.22 3.03
N ASP A 135 -1.31 -16.46 3.32
CA ASP A 135 -1.85 -17.39 2.34
C ASP A 135 -3.36 -17.36 2.40
N VAL A 136 -3.99 -17.19 1.24
CA VAL A 136 -5.44 -17.17 1.09
C VAL A 136 -5.89 -18.45 0.40
N SER A 137 -6.83 -19.17 1.01
CA SER A 137 -7.45 -20.36 0.42
C SER A 137 -8.88 -20.06 0.02
N TYR A 138 -9.28 -20.59 -1.15
CA TYR A 138 -10.58 -20.36 -1.74
C TYR A 138 -11.37 -21.66 -1.85
N ALA A 139 -12.68 -21.56 -1.68
CA ALA A 139 -13.62 -22.63 -2.04
C ALA A 139 -13.74 -22.76 -3.56
N PRO A 140 -14.30 -23.88 -4.09
CA PRO A 140 -14.60 -24.01 -5.52
C PRO A 140 -15.52 -22.92 -6.07
N SER A 141 -16.30 -22.27 -5.21
CA SER A 141 -17.17 -21.13 -5.57
C SER A 141 -16.39 -19.80 -5.72
N GLY A 142 -15.09 -19.75 -5.40
CA GLY A 142 -14.30 -18.53 -5.36
C GLY A 142 -14.39 -17.74 -4.04
N ALA A 143 -15.19 -18.20 -3.08
CA ALA A 143 -15.26 -17.56 -1.77
C ALA A 143 -13.99 -17.83 -0.97
N ILE A 144 -13.51 -16.82 -0.22
CA ILE A 144 -12.40 -16.98 0.71
C ILE A 144 -12.83 -17.89 1.86
N VAL A 145 -12.08 -18.95 2.09
CA VAL A 145 -12.29 -19.90 3.18
C VAL A 145 -11.43 -19.56 4.38
N LYS A 146 -10.17 -19.17 4.13
CA LYS A 146 -9.19 -18.92 5.18
C LYS A 146 -8.12 -17.97 4.70
N ILE A 147 -7.71 -17.07 5.59
CA ILE A 147 -6.50 -16.25 5.48
C ILE A 147 -5.59 -16.65 6.65
N SER A 148 -4.35 -16.99 6.37
CA SER A 148 -3.41 -17.45 7.39
C SER A 148 -2.04 -16.81 7.21
N PRO A 149 -1.36 -16.35 8.27
CA PRO A 149 0.01 -15.88 8.14
C PRO A 149 0.92 -17.02 7.67
N ASN A 150 1.82 -16.70 6.75
CA ASN A 150 2.74 -17.66 6.14
C ASN A 150 4.17 -17.57 6.70
N ARG A 151 4.38 -16.77 7.75
CA ARG A 151 5.69 -16.64 8.41
C ARG A 151 5.55 -16.27 9.89
N PRO A 152 6.60 -16.57 10.71
CA PRO A 152 6.64 -16.16 12.11
C PRO A 152 6.59 -14.64 12.28
N GLY A 153 5.99 -14.18 13.38
CA GLY A 153 5.90 -12.76 13.72
C GLY A 153 4.79 -11.99 13.03
N VAL A 154 4.05 -12.61 12.10
CA VAL A 154 2.87 -12.02 11.45
C VAL A 154 1.62 -12.43 12.23
N PRO A 155 0.76 -11.49 12.62
CA PRO A 155 -0.41 -11.80 13.43
C PRO A 155 -1.51 -12.49 12.62
N TYR A 156 -2.30 -13.35 13.28
CA TYR A 156 -3.51 -13.94 12.68
C TYR A 156 -4.62 -12.93 12.44
N GLN A 157 -4.65 -11.87 13.26
CA GLN A 157 -5.64 -10.80 13.17
C GLN A 157 -4.92 -9.47 13.16
N VAL A 158 -5.19 -8.66 12.16
CA VAL A 158 -4.71 -7.29 12.09
C VAL A 158 -5.72 -6.40 12.78
N GLN A 159 -5.24 -5.61 13.74
CA GLN A 159 -6.06 -4.63 14.44
C GLN A 159 -6.31 -3.43 13.54
N ARG A 160 -7.58 -3.01 13.45
CA ARG A 160 -7.91 -1.77 12.75
C ARG A 160 -7.48 -0.55 13.57
N TRP A 161 -7.11 0.49 12.88
CA TRP A 161 -6.91 1.80 13.46
C TRP A 161 -8.25 2.43 13.81
N ILE A 162 -8.35 2.99 15.01
CA ILE A 162 -9.56 3.66 15.50
C ILE A 162 -9.10 4.93 16.19
N LEU A 163 -9.46 6.07 15.65
CA LEU A 163 -9.30 7.36 16.31
C LEU A 163 -10.48 7.58 17.25
N THR A 164 -10.20 7.55 18.54
CA THR A 164 -11.26 7.61 19.57
C THR A 164 -11.70 9.03 19.90
N ASP A 165 -10.84 10.01 19.64
CA ASP A 165 -11.11 11.41 19.89
C ASP A 165 -10.53 12.26 18.76
N LEU A 166 -11.42 12.90 17.98
CA LEU A 166 -11.04 13.79 16.89
C LEU A 166 -10.58 15.16 17.41
N ASP A 167 -11.04 15.56 18.59
CA ASP A 167 -10.72 16.88 19.16
C ASP A 167 -9.30 16.92 19.75
N GLU A 168 -8.70 15.76 20.01
CA GLU A 168 -7.30 15.63 20.41
C GLU A 168 -6.33 15.58 19.22
N TRP A 169 -6.87 15.57 18.00
CA TRP A 169 -6.06 15.52 16.78
C TRP A 169 -5.87 16.93 16.20
N ASP A 170 -4.68 17.52 16.42
CA ASP A 170 -4.23 18.79 15.84
C ASP A 170 -3.34 18.61 14.60
#